data_3a5ba0808f02e8daa755cc964391dd33
#
_entry.id   3a5ba0808f02e8daa755cc964391dd33
#
_cell.length_a   1.000
_cell.length_b   1.000
_cell.length_c   1.000
_cell.angle_alpha   90.00
_cell.angle_beta   90.00
_cell.angle_gamma   90.00
#
_symmetry.space_group_name_H-M   'P 1'
#
loop_
_entity.id
_entity.type
_entity.pdbx_description
1 polymer ?
#
loop_
_entity_poly.entity_id
_entity_poly.type
_entity_poly.pdbx_seq_one_letter_code
_entity_poly.pdbx_strand_id
1 'polypeptide(L)'
;MILDTIAASTLERVAAAKEALPLAEQIARARDLDSNTGFPFEQALVKQGMSFICEVKKASPSKGLIAAEFPYVQIAREYEAAGADAISVLTEPAYFQGKNEYLTEIRQAVKIPLLRKDFTVDEYMIYEAKNIGANAVLLICAILSPMQLSEYAGIAGELGLSALVEAHDEKEVEMALKAGARIVGVNNRNLKDFTVDIHNSVRLREMVPENILFVSESGMKTRQDIERLEQNGTNAVLIGETLMRSADKKTALQELRG
;
A
#
# COMPACT_ATOMS: atom_id res chain seq x y z
N MET A 1 -16.91 -7.56 10.61
CA MET A 1 -15.51 -7.21 11.04
C MET A 1 -15.19 -5.77 10.64
N ILE A 2 -14.10 -5.18 11.13
CA ILE A 2 -13.77 -3.80 10.76
C ILE A 2 -13.59 -3.62 9.24
N LEU A 3 -13.01 -4.60 8.58
CA LEU A 3 -12.85 -4.61 7.11
C LEU A 3 -14.17 -4.51 6.37
N ASP A 4 -15.18 -5.29 6.77
CA ASP A 4 -16.50 -5.27 6.12
C ASP A 4 -17.16 -3.89 6.25
N THR A 5 -16.98 -3.27 7.43
CA THR A 5 -17.52 -1.93 7.70
C THR A 5 -16.84 -0.86 6.83
N ILE A 6 -15.51 -0.93 6.71
CA ILE A 6 -14.75 0.02 5.87
C ILE A 6 -15.07 -0.23 4.39
N ALA A 7 -15.14 -1.50 3.95
CA ALA A 7 -15.49 -1.84 2.57
C ALA A 7 -16.89 -1.33 2.19
N ALA A 8 -17.89 -1.50 3.07
CA ALA A 8 -19.24 -0.98 2.87
C ALA A 8 -19.26 0.56 2.76
N SER A 9 -18.60 1.25 3.69
CA SER A 9 -18.46 2.72 3.63
C SER A 9 -17.74 3.20 2.37
N THR A 10 -16.75 2.42 1.89
CA THR A 10 -16.03 2.72 0.65
C THR A 10 -16.93 2.56 -0.56
N LEU A 11 -17.80 1.53 -0.60
CA LEU A 11 -18.78 1.36 -1.69
C LEU A 11 -19.75 2.55 -1.78
N GLU A 12 -20.23 3.07 -0.64
CA GLU A 12 -21.09 4.27 -0.61
C GLU A 12 -20.32 5.50 -1.14
N ARG A 13 -19.07 5.67 -0.74
CA ARG A 13 -18.19 6.74 -1.24
C ARG A 13 -17.97 6.65 -2.74
N VAL A 14 -17.73 5.45 -3.26
CA VAL A 14 -17.55 5.22 -4.71
C VAL A 14 -18.85 5.50 -5.47
N ALA A 15 -20.01 5.11 -4.94
CA ALA A 15 -21.30 5.42 -5.58
C ALA A 15 -21.49 6.93 -5.72
N ALA A 16 -21.24 7.70 -4.68
CA ALA A 16 -21.28 9.17 -4.73
C ALA A 16 -20.23 9.77 -5.69
N ALA A 17 -19.03 9.19 -5.73
CA ALA A 17 -17.99 9.63 -6.65
C ALA A 17 -18.38 9.38 -8.13
N LYS A 18 -19.04 8.27 -8.45
CA LYS A 18 -19.57 7.95 -9.80
C LYS A 18 -20.68 8.91 -10.24
N GLU A 19 -21.46 9.46 -9.30
CA GLU A 19 -22.47 10.50 -9.60
C GLU A 19 -21.78 11.83 -9.98
N ALA A 20 -20.70 12.18 -9.29
CA ALA A 20 -19.94 13.42 -9.55
C ALA A 20 -19.08 13.32 -10.81
N LEU A 21 -18.45 12.17 -11.05
CA LEU A 21 -17.63 11.87 -12.22
C LEU A 21 -17.93 10.45 -12.70
N PRO A 22 -18.69 10.27 -13.80
CA PRO A 22 -19.05 8.95 -14.29
C PRO A 22 -17.86 8.05 -14.60
N LEU A 23 -18.01 6.72 -14.41
CA LEU A 23 -16.96 5.73 -14.67
C LEU A 23 -16.34 5.87 -16.06
N ALA A 24 -17.16 6.08 -17.09
CA ALA A 24 -16.67 6.24 -18.48
C ALA A 24 -15.71 7.42 -18.63
N GLU A 25 -15.96 8.52 -17.93
CA GLU A 25 -15.10 9.69 -17.94
C GLU A 25 -13.81 9.44 -17.12
N GLN A 26 -13.94 8.75 -15.98
CA GLN A 26 -12.79 8.34 -15.17
C GLN A 26 -11.84 7.43 -15.97
N ILE A 27 -12.39 6.48 -16.72
CA ILE A 27 -11.66 5.58 -17.62
C ILE A 27 -10.96 6.40 -18.73
N ALA A 28 -11.70 7.31 -19.40
CA ALA A 28 -11.14 8.12 -20.48
C ALA A 28 -9.92 8.90 -20.00
N ARG A 29 -10.04 9.61 -18.88
CA ARG A 29 -8.92 10.36 -18.27
C ARG A 29 -7.72 9.48 -17.96
N ALA A 30 -7.96 8.28 -17.38
CA ALA A 30 -6.87 7.38 -17.03
C ALA A 30 -6.14 6.80 -18.26
N ARG A 31 -6.88 6.56 -19.35
CA ARG A 31 -6.33 6.06 -20.62
C ARG A 31 -5.56 7.11 -21.41
N ASP A 32 -5.82 8.39 -21.18
CA ASP A 32 -5.04 9.50 -21.77
C ASP A 32 -3.65 9.63 -21.13
N LEU A 33 -3.44 9.01 -19.97
CA LEU A 33 -2.13 8.99 -19.30
C LEU A 33 -1.26 7.84 -19.80
N ASP A 34 0.06 8.05 -19.79
CA ASP A 34 1.02 7.01 -20.19
C ASP A 34 0.86 5.74 -19.35
N SER A 35 0.56 4.61 -20.01
CA SER A 35 0.49 3.29 -19.40
C SER A 35 1.79 2.49 -19.51
N ASN A 36 2.73 2.90 -20.35
CA ASN A 36 4.05 2.27 -20.47
C ASN A 36 5.02 2.82 -19.41
N THR A 37 4.63 2.70 -18.14
CA THR A 37 5.36 3.28 -17.01
C THR A 37 6.63 2.50 -16.64
N GLY A 38 6.75 1.25 -17.07
CA GLY A 38 7.78 0.31 -16.61
C GLY A 38 7.60 -0.14 -15.16
N PHE A 39 6.44 0.09 -14.55
CA PHE A 39 6.11 -0.30 -13.16
C PHE A 39 7.11 0.22 -12.11
N PRO A 40 7.25 1.53 -11.93
CA PRO A 40 8.28 2.11 -11.06
C PRO A 40 8.18 1.66 -9.60
N PHE A 41 6.98 1.29 -9.13
CA PHE A 41 6.82 0.77 -7.78
C PHE A 41 7.47 -0.61 -7.62
N GLU A 42 7.28 -1.52 -8.59
CA GLU A 42 7.97 -2.82 -8.61
C GLU A 42 9.49 -2.65 -8.71
N GLN A 43 9.94 -1.77 -9.61
CA GLN A 43 11.37 -1.51 -9.79
C GLN A 43 12.03 -0.99 -8.51
N ALA A 44 11.33 -0.17 -7.72
CA ALA A 44 11.83 0.34 -6.44
C ALA A 44 12.00 -0.78 -5.38
N LEU A 45 11.30 -1.91 -5.55
CA LEU A 45 11.37 -3.05 -4.62
C LEU A 45 12.38 -4.12 -5.07
N VAL A 46 12.86 -4.06 -6.34
CA VAL A 46 13.85 -4.99 -6.88
C VAL A 46 15.25 -4.43 -6.68
N LYS A 47 15.83 -4.63 -5.50
CA LYS A 47 17.22 -4.25 -5.21
C LYS A 47 17.85 -5.24 -4.25
N GLN A 48 19.17 -5.16 -4.09
CA GLN A 48 19.84 -5.87 -3.00
C GLN A 48 19.51 -5.21 -1.66
N GLY A 49 19.18 -6.05 -0.66
CA GLY A 49 18.76 -5.63 0.67
C GLY A 49 17.29 -5.20 0.74
N MET A 50 16.89 -4.74 1.92
CA MET A 50 15.51 -4.38 2.22
C MET A 50 15.10 -3.06 1.57
N SER A 51 13.97 -3.05 0.87
CA SER A 51 13.29 -1.82 0.44
C SER A 51 12.32 -1.32 1.50
N PHE A 52 12.22 0.00 1.63
CA PHE A 52 11.37 0.66 2.63
C PHE A 52 10.25 1.45 1.96
N ILE A 53 9.00 1.00 2.18
CA ILE A 53 7.78 1.71 1.81
C ILE A 53 7.36 2.50 3.06
N CYS A 54 7.55 3.81 3.05
CA CYS A 54 7.25 4.66 4.20
C CYS A 54 5.82 5.20 4.09
N GLU A 55 5.00 5.00 5.14
CA GLU A 55 3.58 5.33 5.08
C GLU A 55 3.26 6.69 5.68
N VAL A 56 2.58 7.53 4.92
CA VAL A 56 2.00 8.82 5.34
C VAL A 56 0.58 8.56 5.83
N LYS A 57 0.40 8.58 7.17
CA LYS A 57 -0.85 8.19 7.83
C LYS A 57 -1.19 9.08 9.01
N LYS A 58 -2.38 9.71 8.96
CA LYS A 58 -2.86 10.61 10.01
C LYS A 58 -3.47 9.88 11.20
N ALA A 59 -4.27 8.87 10.92
CA ALA A 59 -5.02 8.10 11.91
C ALA A 59 -5.16 6.63 11.49
N SER A 60 -5.60 5.76 12.40
CA SER A 60 -5.99 4.38 12.10
C SER A 60 -7.01 3.85 13.12
N PRO A 61 -7.87 2.86 12.78
CA PRO A 61 -8.82 2.26 13.71
C PRO A 61 -8.17 1.71 14.98
N SER A 62 -6.98 1.13 14.87
CA SER A 62 -6.27 0.48 15.99
C SER A 62 -5.54 1.44 16.92
N LYS A 63 -5.23 2.67 16.47
CA LYS A 63 -4.38 3.63 17.19
C LYS A 63 -5.03 5.02 17.37
N GLY A 64 -6.19 5.25 16.77
CA GLY A 64 -6.81 6.57 16.74
C GLY A 64 -5.94 7.58 15.98
N LEU A 65 -5.91 8.80 16.45
CA LEU A 65 -5.10 9.88 15.88
C LEU A 65 -3.60 9.62 16.15
N ILE A 66 -2.80 9.53 15.08
CA ILE A 66 -1.35 9.29 15.15
C ILE A 66 -0.60 10.61 15.09
N ALA A 67 -1.02 11.53 14.21
CA ALA A 67 -0.42 12.85 14.01
C ALA A 67 -1.48 13.93 14.07
N ALA A 68 -1.48 14.75 15.14
CA ALA A 68 -2.40 15.89 15.28
C ALA A 68 -2.07 16.97 14.26
N GLU A 69 -0.81 17.34 14.15
CA GLU A 69 -0.27 18.13 13.04
C GLU A 69 0.17 17.16 11.93
N PHE A 70 -0.35 17.37 10.73
CA PHE A 70 -0.16 16.45 9.62
C PHE A 70 0.30 17.17 8.35
N PRO A 71 1.52 17.69 8.32
CA PRO A 71 2.12 18.30 7.13
C PRO A 71 2.57 17.20 6.14
N TYR A 72 1.61 16.49 5.55
CA TYR A 72 1.84 15.27 4.76
C TYR A 72 2.82 15.45 3.60
N VAL A 73 2.84 16.60 2.93
CA VAL A 73 3.81 16.90 1.86
C VAL A 73 5.24 17.00 2.44
N GLN A 74 5.40 17.66 3.60
CA GLN A 74 6.70 17.75 4.27
C GLN A 74 7.17 16.37 4.75
N ILE A 75 6.27 15.57 5.34
CA ILE A 75 6.56 14.21 5.77
C ILE A 75 7.04 13.35 4.57
N ALA A 76 6.37 13.46 3.42
CA ALA A 76 6.75 12.73 2.21
C ALA A 76 8.14 13.13 1.69
N ARG A 77 8.46 14.43 1.70
CA ARG A 77 9.81 14.93 1.36
C ARG A 77 10.88 14.43 2.32
N GLU A 78 10.59 14.39 3.61
CA GLU A 78 11.49 13.84 4.63
C GLU A 78 11.75 12.36 4.40
N TYR A 79 10.73 11.56 4.04
CA TYR A 79 10.89 10.16 3.69
C TYR A 79 11.76 9.97 2.44
N GLU A 80 11.51 10.72 1.37
CA GLU A 80 12.34 10.67 0.17
C GLU A 80 13.79 11.07 0.49
N ALA A 81 14.02 12.16 1.21
CA ALA A 81 15.34 12.62 1.63
C ALA A 81 16.06 11.64 2.59
N ALA A 82 15.30 10.87 3.37
CA ALA A 82 15.82 9.80 4.22
C ALA A 82 16.19 8.52 3.43
N GLY A 83 15.83 8.45 2.15
CA GLY A 83 16.11 7.33 1.28
C GLY A 83 15.02 6.26 1.28
N ALA A 84 13.76 6.61 1.54
CA ALA A 84 12.63 5.71 1.28
C ALA A 84 12.61 5.29 -0.19
N ASP A 85 12.24 4.05 -0.47
CA ASP A 85 12.16 3.50 -1.82
C ASP A 85 10.81 3.76 -2.48
N ALA A 86 9.75 3.85 -1.66
CA ALA A 86 8.41 4.22 -2.06
C ALA A 86 7.66 4.88 -0.89
N ILE A 87 6.56 5.56 -1.19
CA ILE A 87 5.67 6.12 -0.18
C ILE A 87 4.28 5.50 -0.33
N SER A 88 3.72 5.04 0.79
CA SER A 88 2.32 4.64 0.92
C SER A 88 1.51 5.83 1.44
N VAL A 89 0.44 6.22 0.73
CA VAL A 89 -0.40 7.37 1.11
C VAL A 89 -1.81 6.88 1.42
N LEU A 90 -2.25 7.06 2.67
CA LEU A 90 -3.62 6.75 3.08
C LEU A 90 -4.59 7.76 2.43
N THR A 91 -5.56 7.23 1.66
CA THR A 91 -6.62 8.05 1.03
C THR A 91 -8.01 7.75 1.59
N GLU A 92 -8.17 6.72 2.42
CA GLU A 92 -9.44 6.37 3.07
C GLU A 92 -9.84 7.46 4.12
N PRO A 93 -11.00 8.14 3.96
CA PRO A 93 -11.32 9.34 4.74
C PRO A 93 -11.94 9.06 6.11
N ALA A 94 -12.78 8.03 6.25
CA ALA A 94 -13.61 7.84 7.43
C ALA A 94 -12.82 7.31 8.64
N TYR A 95 -11.95 6.34 8.41
CA TYR A 95 -11.25 5.60 9.47
C TYR A 95 -9.77 5.96 9.57
N PHE A 96 -9.16 6.43 8.48
CA PHE A 96 -7.75 6.81 8.43
C PHE A 96 -7.53 8.32 8.27
N GLN A 97 -8.62 9.10 8.12
CA GLN A 97 -8.59 10.54 7.88
C GLN A 97 -7.70 10.91 6.66
N GLY A 98 -7.67 10.02 5.66
CA GLY A 98 -6.97 10.20 4.41
C GLY A 98 -7.77 11.05 3.41
N LYS A 99 -7.14 11.43 2.30
CA LYS A 99 -7.76 12.15 1.19
C LYS A 99 -7.00 11.89 -0.10
N ASN A 100 -7.70 11.90 -1.25
CA ASN A 100 -7.08 11.81 -2.57
C ASN A 100 -6.11 12.97 -2.84
N GLU A 101 -6.44 14.17 -2.34
CA GLU A 101 -5.60 15.36 -2.45
C GLU A 101 -4.22 15.16 -1.84
N TYR A 102 -4.11 14.39 -0.75
CA TYR A 102 -2.81 14.10 -0.14
C TYR A 102 -1.88 13.39 -1.13
N LEU A 103 -2.39 12.40 -1.87
CA LEU A 103 -1.60 11.68 -2.85
C LEU A 103 -1.22 12.59 -4.03
N THR A 104 -2.17 13.37 -4.54
CA THR A 104 -1.93 14.29 -5.66
C THR A 104 -0.87 15.35 -5.33
N GLU A 105 -0.94 15.95 -4.13
CA GLU A 105 0.02 16.95 -3.70
C GLU A 105 1.39 16.34 -3.38
N ILE A 106 1.44 15.16 -2.77
CA ILE A 106 2.67 14.42 -2.55
C ILE A 106 3.33 14.07 -3.89
N ARG A 107 2.55 13.63 -4.91
CA ARG A 107 3.09 13.32 -6.24
C ARG A 107 3.82 14.51 -6.87
N GLN A 108 3.33 15.71 -6.65
CA GLN A 108 3.97 16.94 -7.14
C GLN A 108 5.28 17.28 -6.38
N ALA A 109 5.44 16.76 -5.18
CA ALA A 109 6.51 17.12 -4.26
C ALA A 109 7.68 16.13 -4.22
N VAL A 110 7.47 14.86 -4.62
CA VAL A 110 8.47 13.78 -4.56
C VAL A 110 8.55 13.04 -5.90
N LYS A 111 9.68 12.35 -6.14
CA LYS A 111 9.93 11.59 -7.38
C LYS A 111 9.74 10.07 -7.20
N ILE A 112 9.95 9.56 -5.98
CA ILE A 112 9.80 8.13 -5.70
C ILE A 112 8.35 7.66 -5.87
N PRO A 113 8.11 6.38 -6.19
CA PRO A 113 6.78 5.86 -6.49
C PRO A 113 5.84 5.91 -5.29
N LEU A 114 4.55 6.11 -5.60
CA LEU A 114 3.47 6.23 -4.62
C LEU A 114 2.51 5.06 -4.71
N LEU A 115 2.21 4.45 -3.56
CA LEU A 115 1.12 3.50 -3.36
C LEU A 115 -0.12 4.25 -2.85
N ARG A 116 -1.25 4.13 -3.56
CA ARG A 116 -2.54 4.50 -2.98
C ARG A 116 -2.97 3.43 -1.98
N LYS A 117 -2.93 3.75 -0.69
CA LYS A 117 -3.37 2.86 0.38
C LYS A 117 -4.83 3.16 0.72
N ASP A 118 -5.73 2.37 0.15
CA ASP A 118 -7.18 2.49 0.30
C ASP A 118 -7.80 1.10 0.17
N PHE A 119 -9.08 0.96 0.49
CA PHE A 119 -9.84 -0.30 0.35
C PHE A 119 -10.45 -0.35 -1.06
N THR A 120 -9.70 -0.87 -2.03
CA THR A 120 -10.15 -0.96 -3.42
C THR A 120 -11.26 -2.01 -3.56
N VAL A 121 -12.50 -1.57 -3.68
CA VAL A 121 -13.71 -2.42 -3.75
C VAL A 121 -14.43 -2.32 -5.10
N ASP A 122 -13.97 -1.43 -5.97
CA ASP A 122 -14.58 -1.16 -7.27
C ASP A 122 -13.49 -0.71 -8.27
N GLU A 123 -13.62 -1.08 -9.54
CA GLU A 123 -12.67 -0.71 -10.60
C GLU A 123 -12.49 0.80 -10.75
N TYR A 124 -13.54 1.57 -10.44
CA TYR A 124 -13.49 3.04 -10.42
C TYR A 124 -12.28 3.57 -9.67
N MET A 125 -11.97 2.96 -8.52
CA MET A 125 -10.87 3.39 -7.65
C MET A 125 -9.49 3.17 -8.30
N ILE A 126 -9.37 2.20 -9.21
CA ILE A 126 -8.09 1.92 -9.91
C ILE A 126 -7.84 3.00 -10.96
N TYR A 127 -8.86 3.36 -11.73
CA TYR A 127 -8.77 4.48 -12.67
C TYR A 127 -8.55 5.81 -11.94
N GLU A 128 -9.26 6.02 -10.82
CA GLU A 128 -9.05 7.19 -9.97
C GLU A 128 -7.61 7.24 -9.44
N ALA A 129 -7.03 6.12 -8.98
CA ALA A 129 -5.64 6.05 -8.53
C ALA A 129 -4.66 6.49 -9.61
N LYS A 130 -4.87 6.07 -10.86
CA LYS A 130 -4.08 6.50 -12.01
C LYS A 130 -4.20 8.01 -12.20
N ASN A 131 -5.41 8.55 -12.17
CA ASN A 131 -5.69 9.98 -12.41
C ASN A 131 -5.10 10.90 -11.35
N ILE A 132 -5.01 10.45 -10.09
CA ILE A 132 -4.40 11.22 -9.00
C ILE A 132 -2.88 11.01 -8.88
N GLY A 133 -2.26 10.20 -9.77
CA GLY A 133 -0.81 10.06 -9.88
C GLY A 133 -0.18 8.95 -9.02
N ALA A 134 -0.95 7.94 -8.61
CA ALA A 134 -0.41 6.73 -7.99
C ALA A 134 0.43 5.92 -9.00
N ASN A 135 1.38 5.15 -8.49
CA ASN A 135 2.16 4.15 -9.23
C ASN A 135 1.75 2.72 -8.85
N ALA A 136 1.05 2.57 -7.72
CA ALA A 136 0.52 1.29 -7.27
C ALA A 136 -0.82 1.49 -6.54
N VAL A 137 -1.62 0.41 -6.53
CA VAL A 137 -2.86 0.29 -5.75
C VAL A 137 -2.77 -0.89 -4.79
N LEU A 138 -3.55 -0.82 -3.70
CA LEU A 138 -3.73 -1.93 -2.78
C LEU A 138 -4.95 -2.75 -3.18
N LEU A 139 -4.77 -4.07 -3.28
CA LEU A 139 -5.85 -5.04 -3.44
C LEU A 139 -5.84 -6.00 -2.24
N ILE A 140 -6.94 -6.10 -1.50
CA ILE A 140 -7.00 -6.87 -0.25
C ILE A 140 -7.79 -8.15 -0.48
N CYS A 141 -7.15 -9.31 -0.32
CA CYS A 141 -7.78 -10.62 -0.50
C CYS A 141 -9.03 -10.81 0.37
N ALA A 142 -9.01 -10.32 1.60
CA ALA A 142 -10.10 -10.48 2.56
C ALA A 142 -11.43 -9.80 2.17
N ILE A 143 -11.41 -8.83 1.23
CA ILE A 143 -12.60 -8.07 0.81
C ILE A 143 -12.95 -8.23 -0.68
N LEU A 144 -12.14 -8.96 -1.44
CA LEU A 144 -12.34 -9.20 -2.86
C LEU A 144 -12.59 -10.69 -3.11
N SER A 145 -13.49 -10.99 -4.04
CA SER A 145 -13.58 -12.35 -4.59
C SER A 145 -12.37 -12.66 -5.49
N PRO A 146 -12.04 -13.94 -5.71
CA PRO A 146 -10.94 -14.32 -6.60
C PRO A 146 -11.07 -13.73 -8.03
N MET A 147 -12.31 -13.60 -8.52
CA MET A 147 -12.59 -12.99 -9.82
C MET A 147 -12.30 -11.50 -9.83
N GLN A 148 -12.78 -10.75 -8.83
CA GLN A 148 -12.48 -9.33 -8.68
C GLN A 148 -10.98 -9.07 -8.50
N LEU A 149 -10.29 -9.90 -7.71
CA LEU A 149 -8.86 -9.75 -7.50
C LEU A 149 -8.08 -9.86 -8.81
N SER A 150 -8.41 -10.88 -9.64
CA SER A 150 -7.77 -11.06 -10.96
C SER A 150 -8.12 -9.93 -11.93
N GLU A 151 -9.39 -9.52 -11.98
CA GLU A 151 -9.86 -8.42 -12.83
C GLU A 151 -9.17 -7.09 -12.45
N TYR A 152 -9.14 -6.75 -11.17
CA TYR A 152 -8.56 -5.50 -10.69
C TYR A 152 -7.04 -5.46 -10.86
N ALA A 153 -6.37 -6.59 -10.66
CA ALA A 153 -4.94 -6.72 -10.96
C ALA A 153 -4.66 -6.52 -12.46
N GLY A 154 -5.53 -7.06 -13.33
CA GLY A 154 -5.48 -6.86 -14.78
C GLY A 154 -5.64 -5.39 -15.18
N ILE A 155 -6.69 -4.72 -14.68
CA ILE A 155 -6.94 -3.29 -14.94
C ILE A 155 -5.74 -2.44 -14.47
N ALA A 156 -5.22 -2.70 -13.28
CA ALA A 156 -4.04 -2.00 -12.77
C ALA A 156 -2.85 -2.18 -13.73
N GLY A 157 -2.59 -3.41 -14.17
CA GLY A 157 -1.52 -3.73 -15.11
C GLY A 157 -1.64 -3.02 -16.46
N GLU A 158 -2.86 -2.98 -17.04
CA GLU A 158 -3.16 -2.26 -18.29
C GLU A 158 -2.91 -0.75 -18.18
N LEU A 159 -3.10 -0.18 -17.01
CA LEU A 159 -2.85 1.23 -16.72
C LEU A 159 -1.38 1.52 -16.34
N GLY A 160 -0.51 0.50 -16.31
CA GLY A 160 0.87 0.64 -15.86
C GLY A 160 0.99 0.89 -14.34
N LEU A 161 -0.02 0.49 -13.56
CA LEU A 161 0.02 0.49 -12.11
C LEU A 161 0.45 -0.89 -11.58
N SER A 162 1.26 -0.90 -10.54
CA SER A 162 1.50 -2.11 -9.76
C SER A 162 0.31 -2.41 -8.84
N ALA A 163 0.05 -3.69 -8.55
CA ALA A 163 -0.90 -4.10 -7.53
C ALA A 163 -0.15 -4.74 -6.36
N LEU A 164 -0.19 -4.09 -5.18
CA LEU A 164 0.19 -4.73 -3.92
C LEU A 164 -1.00 -5.55 -3.43
N VAL A 165 -0.89 -6.88 -3.51
CA VAL A 165 -1.96 -7.80 -3.11
C VAL A 165 -1.75 -8.21 -1.66
N GLU A 166 -2.58 -7.67 -0.76
CA GLU A 166 -2.49 -7.91 0.68
C GLU A 166 -3.18 -9.22 1.06
N ALA A 167 -2.48 -10.06 1.81
CA ALA A 167 -2.92 -11.34 2.35
C ALA A 167 -2.61 -11.45 3.85
N HIS A 168 -3.42 -12.25 4.58
CA HIS A 168 -3.31 -12.43 6.03
C HIS A 168 -3.03 -13.88 6.44
N ASP A 169 -3.36 -14.84 5.58
CA ASP A 169 -3.19 -16.26 5.83
C ASP A 169 -2.82 -17.03 4.54
N GLU A 170 -2.64 -18.35 4.66
CA GLU A 170 -2.23 -19.23 3.59
C GLU A 170 -3.22 -19.25 2.42
N LYS A 171 -4.53 -19.22 2.71
CA LYS A 171 -5.58 -19.25 1.68
C LYS A 171 -5.58 -17.97 0.87
N GLU A 172 -5.36 -16.83 1.52
CA GLU A 172 -5.27 -15.54 0.86
C GLU A 172 -3.99 -15.44 0.02
N VAL A 173 -2.85 -15.97 0.50
CA VAL A 173 -1.62 -16.06 -0.30
C VAL A 173 -1.85 -16.92 -1.55
N GLU A 174 -2.47 -18.11 -1.40
CA GLU A 174 -2.82 -18.92 -2.57
C GLU A 174 -3.75 -18.19 -3.54
N MET A 175 -4.73 -17.42 -3.03
CA MET A 175 -5.64 -16.62 -3.85
C MET A 175 -4.90 -15.53 -4.61
N ALA A 176 -3.97 -14.83 -3.97
CA ALA A 176 -3.11 -13.83 -4.58
C ALA A 176 -2.25 -14.43 -5.71
N LEU A 177 -1.61 -15.58 -5.47
CA LEU A 177 -0.80 -16.28 -6.47
C LEU A 177 -1.63 -16.76 -7.67
N LYS A 178 -2.83 -17.31 -7.43
CA LYS A 178 -3.76 -17.73 -8.49
C LYS A 178 -4.28 -16.56 -9.33
N ALA A 179 -4.41 -15.37 -8.73
CA ALA A 179 -4.78 -14.15 -9.43
C ALA A 179 -3.62 -13.53 -10.24
N GLY A 180 -2.42 -14.11 -10.19
CA GLY A 180 -1.24 -13.63 -10.91
C GLY A 180 -0.54 -12.44 -10.25
N ALA A 181 -0.62 -12.32 -8.92
CA ALA A 181 0.05 -11.25 -8.19
C ALA A 181 1.55 -11.24 -8.45
N ARG A 182 2.11 -10.07 -8.80
CA ARG A 182 3.55 -9.84 -8.93
C ARG A 182 4.17 -9.33 -7.63
N ILE A 183 3.33 -8.78 -6.74
CA ILE A 183 3.71 -8.33 -5.40
C ILE A 183 2.67 -8.87 -4.42
N VAL A 184 3.12 -9.65 -3.45
CA VAL A 184 2.31 -10.14 -2.33
C VAL A 184 2.71 -9.39 -1.07
N GLY A 185 1.77 -8.72 -0.43
CA GLY A 185 1.94 -8.10 0.88
C GLY A 185 1.35 -8.99 1.98
N VAL A 186 2.09 -9.24 3.04
CA VAL A 186 1.55 -9.93 4.21
C VAL A 186 1.40 -8.94 5.35
N ASN A 187 0.14 -8.76 5.79
CA ASN A 187 -0.16 -7.90 6.92
C ASN A 187 -0.06 -8.71 8.23
N ASN A 188 0.94 -8.37 9.03
CA ASN A 188 1.18 -8.98 10.34
C ASN A 188 0.15 -8.57 11.39
N ARG A 189 -0.73 -7.63 11.09
CA ARG A 189 -1.81 -7.22 11.99
C ARG A 189 -3.04 -8.08 11.75
N ASN A 190 -3.48 -8.78 12.78
CA ASN A 190 -4.78 -9.43 12.80
C ASN A 190 -5.88 -8.34 12.87
N LEU A 191 -6.74 -8.29 11.86
CA LEU A 191 -7.77 -7.25 11.76
C LEU A 191 -9.02 -7.52 12.61
N LYS A 192 -9.05 -8.64 13.35
CA LYS A 192 -10.13 -8.97 14.30
C LYS A 192 -9.87 -8.40 15.70
N ASP A 193 -8.61 -8.46 16.17
CA ASP A 193 -8.21 -8.09 17.52
C ASP A 193 -7.04 -7.08 17.56
N PHE A 194 -6.51 -6.70 16.40
CA PHE A 194 -5.39 -5.79 16.20
C PHE A 194 -4.06 -6.27 16.80
N THR A 195 -3.94 -7.53 17.18
CA THR A 195 -2.65 -8.12 17.54
C THR A 195 -1.70 -8.09 16.34
N VAL A 196 -0.40 -8.00 16.61
CA VAL A 196 0.63 -7.94 15.58
C VAL A 196 1.67 -9.01 15.85
N ASP A 197 1.89 -9.88 14.86
CA ASP A 197 2.91 -10.92 14.91
C ASP A 197 3.71 -10.97 13.60
N ILE A 198 4.95 -10.51 13.64
CA ILE A 198 5.87 -10.48 12.50
C ILE A 198 6.23 -11.91 11.99
N HIS A 199 6.05 -12.94 12.84
CA HIS A 199 6.25 -14.33 12.41
C HIS A 199 5.27 -14.75 11.32
N ASN A 200 4.13 -14.06 11.17
CA ASN A 200 3.20 -14.31 10.07
C ASN A 200 3.87 -14.10 8.71
N SER A 201 4.57 -12.98 8.52
CA SER A 201 5.33 -12.73 7.29
C SER A 201 6.43 -13.78 7.09
N VAL A 202 7.17 -14.15 8.15
CA VAL A 202 8.23 -15.15 8.05
C VAL A 202 7.67 -16.49 7.55
N ARG A 203 6.56 -16.93 8.11
CA ARG A 203 5.91 -18.20 7.76
C ARG A 203 5.31 -18.19 6.34
N LEU A 204 4.61 -17.12 5.97
CA LEU A 204 3.92 -17.05 4.69
C LEU A 204 4.87 -16.77 3.51
N ARG A 205 6.06 -16.19 3.77
CA ARG A 205 7.07 -15.99 2.72
C ARG A 205 7.47 -17.30 2.05
N GLU A 206 7.52 -18.41 2.78
CA GLU A 206 7.88 -19.74 2.26
C GLU A 206 6.90 -20.25 1.18
N MET A 207 5.68 -19.72 1.13
CA MET A 207 4.67 -20.08 0.13
C MET A 207 4.78 -19.27 -1.16
N VAL A 208 5.50 -18.15 -1.13
CA VAL A 208 5.58 -17.21 -2.26
C VAL A 208 6.85 -17.50 -3.08
N PRO A 209 6.75 -17.78 -4.40
CA PRO A 209 7.90 -18.01 -5.26
C PRO A 209 8.90 -16.83 -5.24
N GLU A 210 10.17 -17.10 -5.42
CA GLU A 210 11.26 -16.10 -5.35
C GLU A 210 11.15 -14.99 -6.42
N ASN A 211 10.52 -15.29 -7.55
CA ASN A 211 10.29 -14.32 -8.62
C ASN A 211 9.11 -13.37 -8.36
N ILE A 212 8.39 -13.56 -7.25
CA ILE A 212 7.30 -12.68 -6.82
C ILE A 212 7.80 -11.83 -5.65
N LEU A 213 7.61 -10.52 -5.75
CA LEU A 213 8.02 -9.59 -4.70
C LEU A 213 7.18 -9.79 -3.45
N PHE A 214 7.84 -9.81 -2.30
CA PHE A 214 7.19 -10.02 -1.01
C PHE A 214 7.38 -8.80 -0.11
N VAL A 215 6.28 -8.28 0.41
CA VAL A 215 6.22 -7.11 1.30
C VAL A 215 5.71 -7.54 2.67
N SER A 216 6.44 -7.22 3.74
CA SER A 216 5.95 -7.40 5.11
C SER A 216 5.34 -6.08 5.61
N GLU A 217 4.09 -6.13 6.06
CA GLU A 217 3.36 -4.95 6.52
C GLU A 217 3.03 -5.05 8.00
N SER A 218 3.13 -3.95 8.71
CA SER A 218 2.87 -3.81 10.14
C SER A 218 3.87 -4.53 11.06
N GLY A 219 4.20 -3.91 12.18
CA GLY A 219 4.90 -4.55 13.31
C GLY A 219 6.39 -4.30 13.39
N MET A 220 7.07 -3.89 12.34
CA MET A 220 8.50 -3.61 12.36
C MET A 220 8.82 -2.38 13.20
N LYS A 221 9.71 -2.54 14.19
CA LYS A 221 10.10 -1.48 15.13
C LYS A 221 11.60 -1.35 15.30
N THR A 222 12.36 -2.41 15.07
CA THR A 222 13.77 -2.49 15.35
C THR A 222 14.56 -3.00 14.14
N ARG A 223 15.87 -2.75 14.12
CA ARG A 223 16.77 -3.34 13.12
C ARG A 223 16.70 -4.87 13.12
N GLN A 224 16.57 -5.49 14.28
CA GLN A 224 16.46 -6.95 14.40
C GLN A 224 15.21 -7.50 13.69
N ASP A 225 14.09 -6.77 13.71
CA ASP A 225 12.90 -7.15 12.96
C ASP A 225 13.18 -7.16 11.45
N ILE A 226 13.89 -6.14 10.97
CA ILE A 226 14.28 -6.03 9.55
C ILE A 226 15.25 -7.14 9.16
N GLU A 227 16.31 -7.40 9.96
CA GLU A 227 17.28 -8.47 9.70
C GLU A 227 16.62 -9.85 9.59
N ARG A 228 15.65 -10.13 10.44
CA ARG A 228 14.88 -11.38 10.38
C ARG A 228 14.13 -11.52 9.05
N LEU A 229 13.53 -10.44 8.56
CA LEU A 229 12.82 -10.41 7.28
C LEU A 229 13.78 -10.46 6.09
N GLU A 230 14.95 -9.83 6.18
CA GLU A 230 15.99 -9.93 5.16
C GLU A 230 16.46 -11.39 5.01
N GLN A 231 16.71 -12.07 6.13
CA GLN A 231 17.20 -13.46 6.15
C GLN A 231 16.21 -14.44 5.54
N ASN A 232 14.90 -14.17 5.57
CA ASN A 232 13.91 -15.04 4.95
C ASN A 232 13.53 -14.63 3.51
N GLY A 233 14.25 -13.68 2.91
CA GLY A 233 14.05 -13.27 1.53
C GLY A 233 12.86 -12.33 1.30
N THR A 234 12.44 -11.55 2.30
CA THR A 234 11.50 -10.45 2.15
C THR A 234 12.14 -9.32 1.35
N ASN A 235 11.45 -8.81 0.33
CA ASN A 235 11.97 -7.76 -0.55
C ASN A 235 11.76 -6.36 0.03
N ALA A 236 10.63 -6.13 0.69
CA ALA A 236 10.30 -4.81 1.23
C ALA A 236 9.52 -4.88 2.53
N VAL A 237 9.58 -3.79 3.30
CA VAL A 237 8.73 -3.56 4.47
C VAL A 237 7.89 -2.30 4.28
N LEU A 238 6.62 -2.35 4.69
CA LEU A 238 5.74 -1.19 4.75
C LEU A 238 5.60 -0.74 6.21
N ILE A 239 6.11 0.46 6.51
CA ILE A 239 6.22 0.98 7.87
C ILE A 239 5.51 2.33 7.98
N GLY A 240 4.51 2.41 8.87
CA GLY A 240 3.76 3.65 9.13
C GLY A 240 3.99 4.18 10.55
N GLU A 241 3.39 3.53 11.56
CA GLU A 241 3.30 4.07 12.93
C GLU A 241 4.69 4.42 13.51
N THR A 242 5.67 3.55 13.36
CA THR A 242 7.04 3.76 13.89
C THR A 242 7.65 5.05 13.33
N LEU A 243 7.57 5.27 12.02
CA LEU A 243 8.14 6.44 11.38
C LEU A 243 7.30 7.71 11.61
N MET A 244 5.96 7.60 11.59
CA MET A 244 5.07 8.74 11.85
C MET A 244 5.24 9.33 13.24
N ARG A 245 5.52 8.49 14.25
CA ARG A 245 5.75 8.93 15.64
C ARG A 245 7.15 9.45 15.91
N SER A 246 8.11 9.19 15.01
CA SER A 246 9.48 9.70 15.15
C SER A 246 9.53 11.21 14.87
N ALA A 247 10.24 11.94 15.72
CA ALA A 247 10.53 13.36 15.50
C ALA A 247 11.55 13.55 14.35
N ASP A 248 12.50 12.61 14.21
CA ASP A 248 13.49 12.58 13.13
C ASP A 248 13.31 11.31 12.29
N LYS A 249 12.63 11.46 11.16
CA LYS A 249 12.33 10.36 10.24
C LYS A 249 13.57 9.80 9.56
N LYS A 250 14.57 10.65 9.33
CA LYS A 250 15.81 10.23 8.70
C LYS A 250 16.60 9.30 9.63
N THR A 251 16.80 9.71 10.87
CA THR A 251 17.47 8.87 11.86
C THR A 251 16.71 7.58 12.10
N ALA A 252 15.38 7.65 12.26
CA ALA A 252 14.56 6.44 12.47
C ALA A 252 14.64 5.45 11.29
N LEU A 253 14.64 5.93 10.06
CA LEU A 253 14.79 5.06 8.89
C LEU A 253 16.20 4.48 8.79
N GLN A 254 17.22 5.26 9.12
CA GLN A 254 18.60 4.79 9.14
C GLN A 254 18.82 3.70 10.20
N GLU A 255 18.29 3.87 11.42
CA GLU A 255 18.36 2.87 12.48
C GLU A 255 17.68 1.54 12.08
N LEU A 256 16.57 1.60 11.34
CA LEU A 256 15.91 0.40 10.81
C LEU A 256 16.75 -0.25 9.70
N ARG A 257 17.46 0.55 8.92
CA ARG A 257 18.23 0.06 7.77
C ARG A 257 19.58 -0.58 8.19
N GLY A 258 20.20 -0.06 9.25
CA GLY A 258 21.48 -0.53 9.80
C GLY A 258 22.69 0.16 9.21
#